data_c7700e0ac038df7d97496a6aecd54617
#
_entry.id   c7700e0ac038df7d97496a6aecd54617
#
_cell.length_a   1.000
_cell.length_b   1.000
_cell.length_c   1.000
_cell.angle_alpha   90.00
_cell.angle_beta   90.00
_cell.angle_gamma   90.00
#
_symmetry.space_group_name_H-M   'P 1'
#
loop_
_entity.id
_entity.type
_entity.pdbx_description
1 polymer ?
#
loop_
_entity_poly.entity_id
_entity_poly.type
_entity_poly.pdbx_seq_one_letter_code
_entity_poly.pdbx_strand_id
1 'polypeptide(L)'
;MILKYDDIPLVHLPAFKGGEKELAANMFFDGTNRIFRGRLVPGASIGVHTHEDSCEVINVVSGMGVLLEEGMEHEVTAGDCFYCPKGGTHSLRNPSDAQEDLLFLATVCQC
;
A
#
# COMPACT_ATOMS: atom_id res chain seq x y z
N MET A 1 -16.57 9.33 12.18
CA MET A 1 -16.41 10.26 11.05
C MET A 1 -16.43 9.48 9.73
N ILE A 2 -16.86 10.12 8.67
CA ILE A 2 -16.88 9.48 7.34
C ILE A 2 -15.77 10.11 6.52
N LEU A 3 -14.91 9.27 5.94
CA LEU A 3 -13.86 9.71 5.03
C LEU A 3 -14.27 9.34 3.61
N LYS A 4 -14.31 10.32 2.72
CA LYS A 4 -14.55 10.11 1.30
C LYS A 4 -13.24 10.31 0.57
N TYR A 5 -12.66 9.24 0.05
CA TYR A 5 -11.36 9.30 -0.60
C TYR A 5 -11.30 10.33 -1.71
N ASP A 6 -12.39 10.49 -2.49
CA ASP A 6 -12.43 11.45 -3.58
C ASP A 6 -12.32 12.91 -3.11
N ASP A 7 -12.64 13.17 -1.84
CA ASP A 7 -12.54 14.51 -1.25
C ASP A 7 -11.17 14.75 -0.60
N ILE A 8 -10.32 13.72 -0.51
CA ILE A 8 -8.96 13.85 0.02
C ILE A 8 -8.01 14.13 -1.15
N PRO A 9 -7.23 15.22 -1.10
CA PRO A 9 -6.30 15.51 -2.19
C PRO A 9 -5.36 14.35 -2.48
N LEU A 10 -5.14 14.08 -3.78
CA LEU A 10 -4.18 13.07 -4.20
C LEU A 10 -2.78 13.60 -3.97
N VAL A 11 -1.95 12.82 -3.30
CA VAL A 11 -0.53 13.13 -3.12
C VAL A 11 0.31 12.12 -3.90
N HIS A 12 1.46 12.58 -4.38
CA HIS A 12 2.41 11.76 -5.12
C HIS A 12 3.66 11.60 -4.27
N LEU A 13 4.01 10.36 -3.96
CA LEU A 13 5.13 10.03 -3.08
C LEU A 13 6.19 9.25 -3.87
N PRO A 14 7.15 9.98 -4.51
CA PRO A 14 8.17 9.33 -5.32
C PRO A 14 9.11 8.48 -4.47
N ALA A 15 9.51 7.33 -5.02
CA ALA A 15 10.40 6.36 -4.37
C ALA A 15 9.95 6.05 -2.93
N PHE A 16 8.65 5.87 -2.73
CA PHE A 16 8.09 5.68 -1.40
C PHE A 16 8.71 4.47 -0.71
N LYS A 17 9.28 4.69 0.48
CA LYS A 17 10.01 3.67 1.22
C LYS A 17 11.16 3.04 0.42
N GLY A 18 11.73 3.79 -0.53
CA GLY A 18 12.80 3.29 -1.39
C GLY A 18 12.33 2.49 -2.58
N GLY A 19 11.03 2.52 -2.89
CA GLY A 19 10.46 1.79 -4.03
C GLY A 19 10.70 2.47 -5.37
N GLU A 20 10.12 1.86 -6.41
CA GLU A 20 10.23 2.33 -7.78
C GLU A 20 9.06 3.23 -8.14
N LYS A 21 9.30 4.21 -9.02
CA LYS A 21 8.29 5.18 -9.46
C LYS A 21 7.69 5.88 -8.25
N GLU A 22 6.36 5.89 -8.13
CA GLU A 22 5.69 6.58 -7.04
C GLU A 22 4.47 5.84 -6.53
N LEU A 23 4.11 6.10 -5.29
CA LEU A 23 2.81 5.78 -4.75
C LEU A 23 1.94 7.03 -4.89
N ALA A 24 0.79 6.91 -5.54
CA ALA A 24 -0.22 7.96 -5.55
C ALA A 24 -1.29 7.58 -4.51
N ALA A 25 -1.65 8.52 -3.64
CA ALA A 25 -2.56 8.20 -2.54
C ALA A 25 -3.46 9.36 -2.15
N ASN A 26 -4.72 9.02 -1.86
CA ASN A 26 -5.63 9.90 -1.13
C ASN A 26 -5.51 9.50 0.33
N MET A 27 -4.71 10.23 1.10
CA MET A 27 -4.26 9.81 2.42
C MET A 27 -4.80 10.72 3.53
N PHE A 28 -5.45 10.10 4.49
CA PHE A 28 -5.85 10.74 5.74
C PHE A 28 -4.87 10.35 6.84
N PHE A 29 -4.46 11.33 7.63
CA PHE A 29 -3.58 11.13 8.77
C PHE A 29 -4.10 11.95 9.94
N ASP A 30 -4.33 11.29 11.08
CA ASP A 30 -4.86 11.97 12.27
C ASP A 30 -3.77 12.34 13.27
N GLY A 31 -2.50 12.20 12.89
CA GLY A 31 -1.36 12.40 13.79
C GLY A 31 -0.81 11.07 14.32
N THR A 32 -1.56 10.00 14.20
CA THR A 32 -1.20 8.68 14.72
C THR A 32 -1.43 7.58 13.68
N ASN A 33 -2.62 7.57 13.08
CA ASN A 33 -3.03 6.52 12.15
C ASN A 33 -3.17 7.09 10.74
N ARG A 34 -2.92 6.24 9.73
CA ARG A 34 -3.11 6.57 8.33
C ARG A 34 -4.16 5.68 7.71
N ILE A 35 -5.05 6.29 6.92
CA ILE A 35 -6.06 5.57 6.14
C ILE A 35 -5.98 6.14 4.74
N PHE A 36 -5.71 5.29 3.74
CA PHE A 36 -5.56 5.81 2.39
C PHE A 36 -6.00 4.84 1.31
N ARG A 37 -6.34 5.42 0.17
CA ARG A 37 -6.54 4.68 -1.07
C ARG A 37 -5.29 4.89 -1.91
N GLY A 38 -4.60 3.79 -2.22
CA GLY A 38 -3.34 3.82 -2.94
C GLY A 38 -3.46 3.31 -4.36
N ARG A 39 -2.56 3.81 -5.22
CA ARG A 39 -2.43 3.39 -6.61
C ARG A 39 -0.97 3.20 -6.94
N LEU A 40 -0.66 2.05 -7.54
CA LEU A 40 0.65 1.76 -8.10
C LEU A 40 0.47 1.44 -9.58
N VAL A 41 1.06 2.26 -10.46
CA VAL A 41 1.08 1.98 -11.90
C VAL A 41 2.02 0.81 -12.18
N PRO A 42 1.93 0.16 -13.35
CA PRO A 42 2.87 -0.92 -13.68
C PRO A 42 4.33 -0.49 -13.49
N GLY A 43 5.09 -1.31 -12.76
CA GLY A 43 6.47 -1.04 -12.41
C GLY A 43 6.67 -0.23 -11.14
N ALA A 44 5.61 0.33 -10.56
CA ALA A 44 5.72 1.08 -9.31
C ALA A 44 5.72 0.13 -8.11
N SER A 45 6.37 0.56 -7.04
CA SER A 45 6.42 -0.23 -5.81
C SER A 45 6.54 0.65 -4.58
N ILE A 46 6.06 0.10 -3.46
CA ILE A 46 6.39 0.56 -2.12
C ILE A 46 7.58 -0.28 -1.68
N GLY A 47 8.70 0.36 -1.30
CA GLY A 47 9.91 -0.36 -0.94
C GLY A 47 9.77 -1.19 0.32
N VAL A 48 10.74 -2.07 0.55
CA VAL A 48 10.77 -2.92 1.74
C VAL A 48 10.92 -2.06 2.98
N HIS A 49 10.04 -2.26 3.95
CA HIS A 49 10.07 -1.51 5.21
C HIS A 49 9.47 -2.34 6.35
N THR A 50 9.87 -1.98 7.57
CA THR A 50 9.43 -2.67 8.78
C THR A 50 8.49 -1.76 9.57
N HIS A 51 7.35 -2.31 10.00
CA HIS A 51 6.40 -1.62 10.87
C HIS A 51 6.78 -1.83 12.34
N GLU A 52 7.67 -0.98 12.85
CA GLU A 52 8.20 -1.14 14.22
C GLU A 52 7.16 -0.85 15.29
N ASP A 53 6.35 0.20 15.07
CA ASP A 53 5.38 0.72 16.04
C ASP A 53 3.95 0.67 15.52
N SER A 54 3.70 -0.06 14.46
CA SER A 54 2.39 -0.06 13.80
C SER A 54 2.08 -1.42 13.21
N CYS A 55 0.82 -1.57 12.82
CA CYS A 55 0.38 -2.66 11.98
C CYS A 55 -0.32 -2.08 10.76
N GLU A 56 -0.41 -2.85 9.70
CA GLU A 56 -1.05 -2.40 8.47
C GLU A 56 -1.99 -3.47 7.91
N VAL A 57 -3.17 -3.02 7.47
CA VAL A 57 -4.13 -3.87 6.76
C VAL A 57 -4.29 -3.29 5.37
N ILE A 58 -4.13 -4.11 4.35
CA ILE A 58 -4.31 -3.71 2.96
C ILE A 58 -5.35 -4.61 2.30
N ASN A 59 -6.34 -3.99 1.66
CA ASN A 59 -7.34 -4.68 0.85
C ASN A 59 -7.15 -4.29 -0.61
N VAL A 60 -6.96 -5.28 -1.47
CA VAL A 60 -6.82 -5.04 -2.92
C VAL A 60 -8.20 -4.83 -3.52
N VAL A 61 -8.37 -3.72 -4.23
CA VAL A 61 -9.64 -3.34 -4.85
C VAL A 61 -9.69 -3.78 -6.31
N SER A 62 -8.62 -3.52 -7.07
CA SER A 62 -8.53 -3.92 -8.48
C SER A 62 -7.08 -4.09 -8.90
N GLY A 63 -6.87 -4.84 -9.97
CA GLY A 63 -5.53 -5.19 -10.44
C GLY A 63 -4.95 -6.37 -9.69
N MET A 64 -3.65 -6.58 -9.90
CA MET A 64 -2.89 -7.60 -9.17
C MET A 64 -1.57 -7.00 -8.73
N GLY A 65 -0.99 -7.59 -7.71
CA GLY A 65 0.30 -7.15 -7.21
C GLY A 65 1.12 -8.30 -6.68
N VAL A 66 2.35 -8.00 -6.29
CA VAL A 66 3.23 -8.96 -5.62
C VAL A 66 3.57 -8.39 -4.25
N LEU A 67 3.17 -9.10 -3.22
CA LEU A 67 3.50 -8.81 -1.84
C LEU A 67 4.78 -9.58 -1.49
N LEU A 68 5.78 -8.87 -1.00
CA LEU A 68 6.95 -9.48 -0.39
C LEU A 68 6.76 -9.39 1.13
N GLU A 69 6.70 -10.52 1.80
CA GLU A 69 6.47 -10.59 3.24
C GLU A 69 7.49 -11.52 3.87
N GLU A 70 8.31 -10.98 4.77
CA GLU A 70 9.36 -11.75 5.43
C GLU A 70 10.20 -12.56 4.44
N GLY A 71 10.55 -11.94 3.31
CA GLY A 71 11.38 -12.55 2.28
C GLY A 71 10.67 -13.50 1.32
N MET A 72 9.35 -13.67 1.46
CA MET A 72 8.56 -14.56 0.57
C MET A 72 7.60 -13.75 -0.28
N GLU A 73 7.57 -14.05 -1.58
CA GLU A 73 6.66 -13.38 -2.51
C GLU A 73 5.31 -14.09 -2.58
N HIS A 74 4.24 -13.29 -2.60
CA HIS A 74 2.86 -13.76 -2.76
C HIS A 74 2.18 -12.91 -3.81
N GLU A 75 1.46 -13.55 -4.74
CA GLU A 75 0.60 -12.84 -5.67
C GLU A 75 -0.71 -12.48 -4.97
N VAL A 76 -1.14 -11.23 -5.12
CA VAL A 76 -2.40 -10.73 -4.54
C VAL A 76 -3.24 -10.12 -5.63
N THR A 77 -4.57 -10.30 -5.53
CA THR A 77 -5.53 -9.81 -6.52
C THR A 77 -6.72 -9.17 -5.82
N ALA A 78 -7.62 -8.58 -6.61
CA ALA A 78 -8.84 -7.96 -6.08
C ALA A 78 -9.60 -8.92 -5.16
N GLY A 79 -9.98 -8.43 -3.99
CA GLY A 79 -10.65 -9.22 -2.97
C GLY A 79 -9.72 -9.80 -1.90
N ASP A 80 -8.40 -9.74 -2.12
CA ASP A 80 -7.44 -10.20 -1.12
C ASP A 80 -7.22 -9.13 -0.06
N CYS A 81 -7.03 -9.58 1.16
CA CYS A 81 -6.63 -8.76 2.28
C CYS A 81 -5.35 -9.33 2.88
N PHE A 82 -4.37 -8.49 3.12
CA PHE A 82 -3.17 -8.94 3.82
C PHE A 82 -2.88 -8.04 5.00
N TYR A 83 -2.29 -8.64 6.02
CA TYR A 83 -2.05 -8.00 7.30
C TYR A 83 -0.56 -8.08 7.64
N CYS A 84 0.02 -6.92 7.94
CA CYS A 84 1.38 -6.83 8.44
C CYS A 84 1.31 -6.50 9.93
N PRO A 85 1.62 -7.46 10.82
CA PRO A 85 1.59 -7.21 12.26
C PRO A 85 2.74 -6.29 12.67
N LYS A 86 2.65 -5.77 13.87
CA LYS A 86 3.74 -5.00 14.48
C LYS A 86 5.03 -5.81 14.42
N GLY A 87 6.09 -5.18 13.95
CA GLY A 87 7.38 -5.81 13.75
C GLY A 87 7.55 -6.51 12.41
N GLY A 88 6.49 -6.59 11.61
CA GLY A 88 6.54 -7.22 10.29
C GLY A 88 7.25 -6.38 9.24
N THR A 89 7.85 -7.05 8.26
CA THR A 89 8.56 -6.43 7.14
C THR A 89 7.89 -6.85 5.84
N HIS A 90 7.57 -5.87 4.99
CA HIS A 90 6.91 -6.17 3.72
C HIS A 90 7.20 -5.10 2.67
N SER A 91 6.82 -5.41 1.43
CA SER A 91 6.74 -4.47 0.32
C SER A 91 5.62 -4.89 -0.62
N LEU A 92 5.19 -3.97 -1.46
CA LEU A 92 4.13 -4.23 -2.44
C LEU A 92 4.56 -3.63 -3.77
N ARG A 93 4.43 -4.39 -4.85
CA ARG A 93 4.74 -3.89 -6.19
C ARG A 93 3.67 -4.28 -7.20
N ASN A 94 3.54 -3.45 -8.21
CA ASN A 94 2.80 -3.79 -9.42
C ASN A 94 3.84 -4.19 -10.48
N PRO A 95 3.82 -5.44 -10.99
CA PRO A 95 4.81 -5.88 -11.97
C PRO A 95 4.89 -4.95 -13.19
N SER A 96 6.08 -4.82 -13.77
CA SER A 96 6.29 -3.91 -14.89
C SER A 96 5.55 -4.33 -16.17
N ASP A 97 5.20 -5.60 -16.28
CA ASP A 97 4.44 -6.14 -17.41
C ASP A 97 2.93 -6.20 -17.14
N ALA A 98 2.47 -5.68 -16.01
CA ALA A 98 1.05 -5.59 -15.69
C ALA A 98 0.34 -4.68 -16.70
N GLN A 99 -0.95 -4.97 -16.95
CA GLN A 99 -1.73 -4.21 -17.91
C GLN A 99 -2.62 -3.17 -17.28
N GLU A 100 -2.71 -3.15 -15.94
CA GLU A 100 -3.54 -2.17 -15.24
C GLU A 100 -2.89 -1.74 -13.93
N ASP A 101 -3.39 -0.64 -13.39
CA ASP A 101 -2.95 -0.15 -12.11
C ASP A 101 -3.40 -1.08 -10.99
N LEU A 102 -2.61 -1.14 -9.93
CA LEU A 102 -3.00 -1.81 -8.69
C LEU A 102 -3.64 -0.75 -7.79
N LEU A 103 -4.91 -0.97 -7.43
CA LEU A 103 -5.66 -0.11 -6.52
C LEU A 103 -5.91 -0.86 -5.22
N PHE A 104 -5.68 -0.19 -4.10
CA PHE A 104 -5.83 -0.81 -2.80
C PHE A 104 -6.24 0.20 -1.74
N LEU A 105 -6.80 -0.31 -0.64
CA LEU A 105 -7.13 0.47 0.55
C LEU A 105 -6.22 0.01 1.67
N ALA A 106 -5.59 0.96 2.35
CA ALA A 106 -4.65 0.65 3.42
C ALA A 106 -5.00 1.41 4.69
N THR A 107 -4.78 0.74 5.82
CA THR A 107 -4.89 1.34 7.14
C THR A 107 -3.65 0.98 7.92
N VAL A 108 -2.93 2.00 8.40
CA VAL A 108 -1.76 1.86 9.25
C VAL A 108 -2.13 2.39 10.61
N CYS A 109 -2.14 1.50 11.61
CA CYS A 109 -2.50 1.85 12.98
C CYS A 109 -1.29 1.73 13.89
N GLN A 110 -1.09 2.74 14.73
CA GLN A 110 -0.09 2.68 15.79
C GLN A 110 -0.48 1.63 16.83
N CYS A 111 0.48 0.88 17.30
CA CYS A 111 0.22 -0.12 18.34
C CYS A 111 1.41 -0.35 19.29
#